data_4f4268546707b06d1330ad0c415f2596
#
_entry.id   4f4268546707b06d1330ad0c415f2596
#
_cell.length_a   1.000
_cell.length_b   1.000
_cell.length_c   1.000
_cell.angle_alpha   90.00
_cell.angle_beta   90.00
_cell.angle_gamma   90.00
#
_symmetry.space_group_name_H-M   'P 1'
#
loop_
_entity.id
_entity.type
_entity.pdbx_description
1 polymer ?
#
loop_
_entity_poly.entity_id
_entity_poly.type
_entity_poly.pdbx_seq_one_letter_code
_entity_poly.pdbx_strand_id
1 'polypeptide(L)'
;MKRTLLFVLCSFFVLSMAAKTVTPATSLPAYYAKIDGKSAKSLFDAVHEVVKVGYSSLGYDGLWGAYQHTDLRDNGKIWDMYSDCSWTYKSDQCGSYSSECDCYNREHSIPKSWYGDTKSGPGCDIFHLVPTDGKVNGMRSNYAFGEVSSASYTFD
;
A
#
# COMPACT_ATOMS: atom_id res chain seq x y z
N MET A 1 -11.78 47.32 46.31
CA MET A 1 -11.14 46.08 45.78
C MET A 1 -11.47 46.00 44.28
N LYS A 2 -10.48 46.32 43.43
CA LYS A 2 -10.66 46.26 41.97
C LYS A 2 -10.27 44.86 41.51
N ARG A 3 -11.19 44.09 40.92
CA ARG A 3 -10.92 42.77 40.30
C ARG A 3 -10.46 43.00 38.86
N THR A 4 -9.19 42.74 38.58
CA THR A 4 -8.64 42.76 37.24
C THR A 4 -8.97 41.43 36.57
N LEU A 5 -9.76 41.46 35.50
CA LEU A 5 -10.09 40.30 34.67
C LEU A 5 -8.99 40.09 33.63
N LEU A 6 -8.25 39.02 33.79
CA LEU A 6 -7.17 38.63 32.85
C LEU A 6 -7.81 37.84 31.70
N PHE A 7 -7.88 38.44 30.51
CA PHE A 7 -8.24 37.74 29.29
C PHE A 7 -7.05 36.97 28.77
N VAL A 8 -7.07 35.63 28.84
CA VAL A 8 -6.13 34.77 28.16
C VAL A 8 -6.61 34.60 26.73
N LEU A 9 -5.91 35.23 25.79
CA LEU A 9 -6.15 35.11 24.37
C LEU A 9 -5.53 33.78 23.90
N CYS A 10 -6.34 32.73 23.78
CA CYS A 10 -5.93 31.46 23.17
C CYS A 10 -5.84 31.66 21.65
N SER A 11 -4.63 31.88 21.13
CA SER A 11 -4.37 31.89 19.70
C SER A 11 -4.45 30.46 19.16
N PHE A 12 -5.57 30.10 18.55
CA PHE A 12 -5.66 28.87 17.76
C PHE A 12 -4.79 29.01 16.51
N PHE A 13 -3.62 28.39 16.52
CA PHE A 13 -2.83 28.20 15.34
C PHE A 13 -3.50 27.09 14.51
N VAL A 14 -4.34 27.49 13.55
CA VAL A 14 -4.85 26.57 12.54
C VAL A 14 -3.69 26.26 11.60
N LEU A 15 -3.03 25.12 11.83
CA LEU A 15 -2.07 24.59 10.89
C LEU A 15 -2.85 24.11 9.65
N SER A 16 -2.93 24.97 8.64
CA SER A 16 -3.49 24.61 7.33
C SER A 16 -2.57 23.57 6.71
N MET A 17 -2.90 22.29 6.87
CA MET A 17 -2.34 21.25 6.02
C MET A 17 -2.87 21.50 4.62
N ALA A 18 -2.06 22.12 3.78
CA ALA A 18 -2.31 22.16 2.36
C ALA A 18 -2.35 20.72 1.85
N ALA A 19 -3.55 20.19 1.67
CA ALA A 19 -3.73 18.95 0.94
C ALA A 19 -3.05 19.15 -0.42
N LYS A 20 -2.03 18.32 -0.73
CA LYS A 20 -1.48 18.27 -2.08
C LYS A 20 -2.67 17.95 -2.99
N THR A 21 -3.10 18.93 -3.76
CA THR A 21 -4.07 18.70 -4.83
C THR A 21 -3.42 17.72 -5.79
N VAL A 22 -3.87 16.48 -5.76
CA VAL A 22 -3.57 15.53 -6.83
C VAL A 22 -4.20 16.12 -8.08
N THR A 23 -3.36 16.60 -9.00
CA THR A 23 -3.84 17.04 -10.31
C THR A 23 -4.54 15.82 -10.94
N PRO A 24 -5.83 15.92 -11.32
CA PRO A 24 -6.51 14.82 -11.97
C PRO A 24 -5.68 14.37 -13.16
N ALA A 25 -5.53 13.06 -13.30
CA ALA A 25 -4.83 12.50 -14.44
C ALA A 25 -5.36 13.14 -15.73
N THR A 26 -4.47 13.59 -16.59
CA THR A 26 -4.71 13.85 -18.00
C THR A 26 -5.73 12.81 -18.49
N SER A 27 -6.70 13.20 -19.30
CA SER A 27 -7.73 12.27 -19.80
C SER A 27 -7.11 10.93 -20.22
N LEU A 28 -7.76 9.81 -19.94
CA LEU A 28 -7.25 8.46 -20.27
C LEU A 28 -6.65 8.37 -21.69
N PRO A 29 -7.25 8.96 -22.74
CA PRO A 29 -6.64 9.00 -24.07
C PRO A 29 -5.27 9.68 -24.11
N ALA A 30 -5.09 10.80 -23.42
CA ALA A 30 -3.80 11.49 -23.39
C ALA A 30 -2.73 10.73 -22.58
N TYR A 31 -3.16 9.99 -21.53
CA TYR A 31 -2.27 9.12 -20.78
C TYR A 31 -1.72 7.98 -21.65
N TYR A 32 -2.57 7.35 -22.46
CA TYR A 32 -2.20 6.23 -23.31
C TYR A 32 -1.60 6.63 -24.66
N ALA A 33 -1.69 7.89 -25.09
CA ALA A 33 -1.20 8.34 -26.40
C ALA A 33 0.29 8.02 -26.66
N LYS A 34 1.10 7.95 -25.59
CA LYS A 34 2.53 7.64 -25.72
C LYS A 34 2.84 6.15 -25.96
N ILE A 35 1.88 5.28 -25.71
CA ILE A 35 2.04 3.83 -25.87
C ILE A 35 1.29 3.28 -27.07
N ASP A 36 0.41 4.09 -27.66
CA ASP A 36 -0.38 3.71 -28.81
C ASP A 36 0.51 3.37 -30.03
N GLY A 37 0.14 2.32 -30.74
CA GLY A 37 0.87 1.81 -31.90
C GLY A 37 2.24 1.17 -31.60
N LYS A 38 2.62 1.00 -30.33
CA LYS A 38 3.88 0.37 -29.94
C LYS A 38 3.69 -1.13 -29.64
N SER A 39 4.79 -1.90 -29.77
CA SER A 39 4.79 -3.34 -29.51
C SER A 39 6.12 -3.80 -28.92
N ALA A 40 6.14 -4.99 -28.36
CA ALA A 40 7.33 -5.65 -27.81
C ALA A 40 8.14 -4.71 -26.89
N LYS A 41 9.45 -4.62 -27.07
CA LYS A 41 10.34 -3.80 -26.24
C LYS A 41 9.94 -2.31 -26.25
N SER A 42 9.54 -1.78 -27.39
CA SER A 42 9.14 -0.35 -27.49
C SER A 42 7.87 -0.04 -26.69
N LEU A 43 6.95 -0.99 -26.57
CA LEU A 43 5.77 -0.89 -25.70
C LEU A 43 6.21 -0.93 -24.24
N PHE A 44 7.04 -1.89 -23.85
CA PHE A 44 7.57 -2.01 -22.49
C PHE A 44 8.23 -0.71 -22.02
N ASP A 45 9.17 -0.18 -22.83
CA ASP A 45 9.89 1.05 -22.50
C ASP A 45 8.93 2.26 -22.38
N ALA A 46 7.95 2.36 -23.28
CA ALA A 46 6.98 3.44 -23.26
C ALA A 46 6.03 3.37 -22.06
N VAL A 47 5.57 2.18 -21.69
CA VAL A 47 4.76 1.97 -20.47
C VAL A 47 5.57 2.37 -19.24
N HIS A 48 6.82 1.94 -19.15
CA HIS A 48 7.71 2.30 -18.03
C HIS A 48 7.87 3.82 -17.89
N GLU A 49 8.00 4.56 -19.00
CA GLU A 49 8.06 6.02 -18.94
C GLU A 49 6.73 6.68 -18.56
N VAL A 50 5.61 6.11 -18.97
CA VAL A 50 4.28 6.67 -18.66
C VAL A 50 3.93 6.46 -17.18
N VAL A 51 4.18 5.27 -16.62
CA VAL A 51 3.81 4.96 -15.23
C VAL A 51 4.68 5.69 -14.19
N LYS A 52 5.85 6.18 -14.59
CA LYS A 52 6.69 7.03 -13.72
C LYS A 52 6.10 8.43 -13.50
N VAL A 53 5.28 8.91 -14.43
CA VAL A 53 4.77 10.27 -14.37
C VAL A 53 3.79 10.43 -13.22
N GLY A 54 4.11 11.31 -12.28
CA GLY A 54 3.28 11.56 -11.10
C GLY A 54 3.44 10.53 -9.98
N TYR A 55 4.29 9.52 -10.14
CA TYR A 55 4.59 8.59 -9.04
C TYR A 55 5.14 9.34 -7.84
N SER A 56 4.58 9.07 -6.68
CA SER A 56 5.06 9.60 -5.40
C SER A 56 5.05 8.47 -4.38
N SER A 57 6.21 8.15 -3.83
CA SER A 57 6.32 7.13 -2.80
C SER A 57 5.70 7.60 -1.50
N LEU A 58 4.90 6.75 -0.87
CA LEU A 58 4.38 6.93 0.48
C LEU A 58 5.42 6.55 1.55
N GLY A 59 6.54 5.96 1.13
CA GLY A 59 7.46 5.26 2.03
C GLY A 59 6.84 3.98 2.61
N TYR A 60 7.70 3.12 3.17
CA TYR A 60 7.26 1.81 3.65
C TYR A 60 6.19 1.90 4.75
N ASP A 61 6.34 2.85 5.68
CA ASP A 61 5.39 3.00 6.78
C ASP A 61 4.08 3.72 6.38
N GLY A 62 4.13 4.53 5.34
CA GLY A 62 2.94 5.19 4.79
C GLY A 62 1.93 4.23 4.16
N LEU A 63 2.37 3.04 3.76
CA LEU A 63 1.50 2.00 3.21
C LEU A 63 0.40 1.56 4.17
N TRP A 64 0.68 1.52 5.48
CA TRP A 64 -0.34 1.21 6.47
C TRP A 64 -1.57 2.12 6.36
N GLY A 65 -1.33 3.42 6.22
CA GLY A 65 -2.40 4.40 6.06
C GLY A 65 -3.11 4.29 4.71
N ALA A 66 -2.38 3.94 3.67
CA ALA A 66 -2.91 3.82 2.32
C ALA A 66 -3.96 2.71 2.20
N TYR A 67 -3.77 1.59 2.87
CA TYR A 67 -4.70 0.44 2.83
C TYR A 67 -6.14 0.78 3.27
N GLN A 68 -6.34 1.84 4.02
CA GLN A 68 -7.68 2.35 4.32
C GLN A 68 -8.41 2.95 3.11
N HIS A 69 -7.71 3.17 2.02
CA HIS A 69 -8.25 3.78 0.80
C HIS A 69 -8.16 2.85 -0.40
N THR A 70 -7.16 1.97 -0.41
CA THR A 70 -6.90 1.06 -1.54
C THR A 70 -7.50 -0.32 -1.33
N ASP A 71 -7.56 -0.79 -0.06
CA ASP A 71 -7.88 -2.18 0.27
C ASP A 71 -9.02 -2.29 1.30
N LEU A 72 -9.82 -1.23 1.47
CA LEU A 72 -10.95 -1.25 2.38
C LEU A 72 -12.17 -1.90 1.71
N ARG A 73 -12.76 -2.89 2.39
CA ARG A 73 -14.04 -3.50 2.01
C ARG A 73 -15.23 -2.65 2.50
N ASP A 74 -16.40 -2.85 1.94
CA ASP A 74 -17.64 -2.14 2.33
C ASP A 74 -17.99 -2.30 3.81
N ASN A 75 -17.57 -3.38 4.45
CA ASN A 75 -17.76 -3.63 5.88
C ASN A 75 -16.77 -2.86 6.79
N GLY A 76 -15.94 -1.99 6.22
CA GLY A 76 -14.94 -1.21 6.95
C GLY A 76 -13.69 -1.99 7.38
N LYS A 77 -13.52 -3.21 6.90
CA LYS A 77 -12.34 -4.04 7.15
C LYS A 77 -11.36 -3.98 5.99
N ILE A 78 -10.07 -4.06 6.30
CA ILE A 78 -9.03 -4.18 5.29
C ILE A 78 -9.06 -5.61 4.72
N TRP A 79 -8.97 -5.69 3.40
CA TRP A 79 -8.92 -6.93 2.64
C TRP A 79 -7.56 -7.63 2.83
N ASP A 80 -7.57 -8.94 2.70
CA ASP A 80 -6.38 -9.79 2.65
C ASP A 80 -6.21 -10.38 1.26
N MET A 81 -4.98 -10.42 0.76
CA MET A 81 -4.70 -10.93 -0.59
C MET A 81 -4.71 -12.45 -0.67
N TYR A 82 -4.28 -13.14 0.40
CA TYR A 82 -4.03 -14.59 0.36
C TYR A 82 -5.01 -15.39 1.19
N SER A 83 -5.86 -14.73 1.99
CA SER A 83 -6.74 -15.40 2.93
C SER A 83 -8.11 -14.74 3.01
N ASP A 84 -9.06 -15.40 3.67
CA ASP A 84 -10.38 -14.84 3.98
C ASP A 84 -10.41 -14.02 5.27
N CYS A 85 -9.26 -13.86 5.94
CA CYS A 85 -9.15 -12.99 7.11
C CYS A 85 -9.52 -11.55 6.74
N SER A 86 -9.97 -10.80 7.73
CA SER A 86 -10.37 -9.40 7.59
C SER A 86 -9.81 -8.59 8.74
N TRP A 87 -9.22 -7.43 8.45
CA TRP A 87 -8.39 -6.70 9.38
C TRP A 87 -8.99 -5.37 9.79
N THR A 88 -8.78 -4.98 11.03
CA THR A 88 -9.07 -3.64 11.52
C THR A 88 -7.79 -2.82 11.48
N TYR A 89 -7.87 -1.65 10.86
CA TYR A 89 -6.73 -0.74 10.78
C TYR A 89 -6.16 -0.42 12.17
N LYS A 90 -4.85 -0.39 12.27
CA LYS A 90 -4.04 -0.20 13.49
C LYS A 90 -4.10 -1.36 14.49
N SER A 91 -5.28 -1.88 14.86
CA SER A 91 -5.36 -2.89 15.91
C SER A 91 -4.79 -4.23 15.48
N ASP A 92 -4.96 -4.60 14.20
CA ASP A 92 -4.59 -5.91 13.71
C ASP A 92 -3.28 -5.89 12.88
N GLN A 93 -2.52 -4.79 12.95
CA GLN A 93 -1.18 -4.73 12.35
C GLN A 93 -0.20 -5.62 13.10
N CYS A 94 0.58 -6.44 12.36
CA CYS A 94 1.50 -7.38 12.98
C CYS A 94 2.60 -6.71 13.81
N GLY A 95 2.70 -7.12 15.07
CA GLY A 95 3.92 -7.09 15.85
C GLY A 95 4.59 -8.48 15.83
N SER A 96 3.81 -9.53 16.18
CA SER A 96 4.18 -10.93 16.12
C SER A 96 2.94 -11.76 15.82
N TYR A 97 3.13 -12.95 15.29
CA TYR A 97 2.05 -13.88 14.97
C TYR A 97 2.48 -15.33 15.24
N SER A 98 1.54 -16.20 15.49
CA SER A 98 1.73 -17.65 15.65
C SER A 98 0.79 -18.44 14.75
N SER A 99 -0.41 -17.92 14.53
CA SER A 99 -1.47 -18.55 13.77
C SER A 99 -1.96 -17.65 12.65
N GLU A 100 -2.73 -18.23 11.77
CA GLU A 100 -3.52 -17.53 10.77
C GLU A 100 -4.56 -16.64 11.45
N CYS A 101 -4.89 -15.55 10.80
CA CYS A 101 -5.79 -14.52 11.29
C CYS A 101 -5.37 -13.83 12.63
N ASP A 102 -4.12 -13.96 13.05
CA ASP A 102 -3.62 -13.22 14.22
C ASP A 102 -3.44 -11.72 13.89
N CYS A 103 -2.87 -11.41 12.72
CA CYS A 103 -2.59 -10.04 12.30
C CYS A 103 -2.21 -9.97 10.82
N TYR A 104 -2.23 -8.77 10.25
CA TYR A 104 -1.79 -8.55 8.87
C TYR A 104 -0.50 -7.74 8.78
N ASN A 105 0.25 -7.99 7.72
CA ASN A 105 1.43 -7.22 7.38
C ASN A 105 1.40 -6.75 5.90
N ARG A 106 2.53 -6.28 5.41
CA ARG A 106 2.72 -5.76 4.04
C ARG A 106 3.43 -6.81 3.22
N GLU A 107 2.67 -7.51 2.40
CA GLU A 107 3.21 -8.52 1.49
C GLU A 107 3.85 -7.86 0.27
N HIS A 108 5.06 -8.28 -0.04
CA HIS A 108 5.73 -8.00 -1.31
C HIS A 108 5.36 -9.10 -2.31
N SER A 109 4.30 -8.92 -3.09
CA SER A 109 3.84 -9.92 -4.07
C SER A 109 4.95 -10.28 -5.08
N ILE A 110 5.81 -9.33 -5.44
CA ILE A 110 7.13 -9.59 -6.00
C ILE A 110 8.11 -9.67 -4.83
N PRO A 111 8.75 -10.84 -4.57
CA PRO A 111 9.59 -11.01 -3.40
C PRO A 111 10.67 -9.95 -3.27
N LYS A 112 10.78 -9.37 -2.10
CA LYS A 112 11.73 -8.31 -1.79
C LYS A 112 13.19 -8.73 -2.09
N SER A 113 13.54 -9.98 -1.86
CA SER A 113 14.85 -10.55 -2.15
C SER A 113 15.22 -10.52 -3.65
N TRP A 114 14.24 -10.41 -4.55
CA TRP A 114 14.50 -10.37 -6.00
C TRP A 114 15.02 -9.02 -6.48
N TYR A 115 14.88 -7.96 -5.67
CA TYR A 115 15.37 -6.61 -5.99
C TYR A 115 16.20 -5.97 -4.86
N GLY A 116 16.86 -6.79 -4.04
CA GLY A 116 17.86 -6.36 -3.08
C GLY A 116 17.36 -6.01 -1.68
N ASP A 117 16.23 -6.57 -1.26
CA ASP A 117 15.66 -6.43 0.10
C ASP A 117 15.39 -4.99 0.57
N THR A 118 15.28 -4.06 -0.36
CA THR A 118 15.05 -2.64 -0.04
C THR A 118 13.64 -2.37 0.48
N LYS A 119 13.52 -1.34 1.32
CA LYS A 119 12.25 -0.71 1.72
C LYS A 119 12.06 0.66 1.05
N SER A 120 12.71 0.88 -0.07
CA SER A 120 12.59 2.08 -0.90
C SER A 120 12.34 1.69 -2.35
N GLY A 121 11.93 2.63 -3.20
CA GLY A 121 11.59 2.32 -4.58
C GLY A 121 10.54 1.21 -4.66
N PRO A 122 10.83 0.08 -5.34
CA PRO A 122 9.89 -1.03 -5.43
C PRO A 122 9.51 -1.61 -4.07
N GLY A 123 10.38 -1.52 -3.08
CA GLY A 123 10.14 -2.02 -1.72
C GLY A 123 9.11 -1.22 -0.91
N CYS A 124 8.56 -0.15 -1.45
CA CYS A 124 7.47 0.63 -0.85
C CYS A 124 6.41 1.05 -1.89
N ASP A 125 6.33 0.31 -3.00
CA ASP A 125 5.36 0.57 -4.06
C ASP A 125 4.04 -0.12 -3.78
N ILE A 126 2.99 0.68 -3.54
CA ILE A 126 1.65 0.19 -3.19
C ILE A 126 1.01 -0.68 -4.27
N PHE A 127 1.47 -0.61 -5.53
CA PHE A 127 0.92 -1.42 -6.62
C PHE A 127 1.23 -2.92 -6.50
N HIS A 128 2.20 -3.30 -5.67
CA HIS A 128 2.48 -4.71 -5.40
C HIS A 128 2.71 -5.03 -3.91
N LEU A 129 2.65 -4.02 -3.05
CA LEU A 129 2.63 -4.23 -1.62
C LEU A 129 1.19 -4.20 -1.13
N VAL A 130 0.71 -5.33 -0.69
CA VAL A 130 -0.69 -5.57 -0.33
C VAL A 130 -0.82 -6.06 1.12
N PRO A 131 -1.97 -5.80 1.76
CA PRO A 131 -2.22 -6.38 3.09
C PRO A 131 -2.42 -7.89 2.97
N THR A 132 -1.81 -8.65 3.86
CA THR A 132 -2.04 -10.09 3.97
C THR A 132 -1.73 -10.61 5.36
N ASP A 133 -2.31 -11.73 5.70
CA ASP A 133 -2.05 -12.47 6.93
C ASP A 133 -0.54 -12.68 7.18
N GLY A 134 -0.08 -12.38 8.39
CA GLY A 134 1.33 -12.48 8.74
C GLY A 134 1.87 -13.90 8.63
N LYS A 135 1.08 -14.89 9.04
CA LYS A 135 1.47 -16.32 8.98
C LYS A 135 1.54 -16.81 7.53
N VAL A 136 0.52 -16.50 6.73
CA VAL A 136 0.46 -16.91 5.32
C VAL A 136 1.59 -16.23 4.53
N ASN A 137 1.86 -14.94 4.78
CA ASN A 137 3.01 -14.25 4.20
C ASN A 137 4.33 -14.94 4.56
N GLY A 138 4.50 -15.31 5.83
CA GLY A 138 5.69 -16.06 6.27
C GLY A 138 5.84 -17.41 5.56
N MET A 139 4.73 -18.14 5.37
CA MET A 139 4.72 -19.43 4.66
C MET A 139 4.99 -19.26 3.15
N ARG A 140 4.42 -18.23 2.53
CA ARG A 140 4.67 -17.87 1.13
C ARG A 140 6.14 -17.55 0.89
N SER A 141 6.81 -16.89 1.84
CA SER A 141 8.24 -16.58 1.77
C SER A 141 8.61 -15.83 0.47
N ASN A 142 9.63 -16.29 -0.26
CA ASN A 142 10.08 -15.73 -1.53
C ASN A 142 9.87 -16.68 -2.73
N TYR A 143 8.98 -17.65 -2.60
CA TYR A 143 8.65 -18.55 -3.70
C TYR A 143 7.93 -17.80 -4.82
N ALA A 144 8.17 -18.23 -6.04
CA ALA A 144 7.42 -17.77 -7.21
C ALA A 144 5.96 -18.26 -7.13
N PHE A 145 5.04 -17.50 -7.72
CA PHE A 145 3.70 -18.01 -7.98
C PHE A 145 3.72 -19.07 -9.08
N GLY A 146 2.87 -20.07 -8.96
CA GLY A 146 2.76 -21.14 -9.95
C GLY A 146 1.76 -22.19 -9.52
N GLU A 147 1.47 -23.10 -10.45
CA GLU A 147 0.68 -24.29 -10.15
C GLU A 147 1.55 -25.33 -9.45
N VAL A 148 0.98 -26.03 -8.49
CA VAL A 148 1.62 -27.11 -7.74
C VAL A 148 0.78 -28.38 -7.81
N SER A 149 1.43 -29.53 -7.95
CA SER A 149 0.75 -30.84 -7.96
C SER A 149 0.27 -31.27 -6.57
N SER A 150 0.92 -30.77 -5.54
CA SER A 150 0.57 -31.05 -4.14
C SER A 150 0.98 -29.84 -3.29
N ALA A 151 0.07 -29.30 -2.53
CA ALA A 151 0.36 -28.23 -1.58
C ALA A 151 1.04 -28.81 -0.33
N SER A 152 2.11 -28.17 0.12
CA SER A 152 2.73 -28.43 1.42
C SER A 152 2.04 -27.67 2.57
N TYR A 153 1.25 -26.68 2.22
CA TYR A 153 0.47 -25.84 3.13
C TYR A 153 -0.78 -25.36 2.40
N THR A 154 -1.93 -25.48 3.04
CA THR A 154 -3.21 -24.91 2.57
C THR A 154 -3.74 -24.00 3.65
N PHE A 155 -4.34 -22.92 3.23
CA PHE A 155 -5.08 -22.00 4.06
C PHE A 155 -6.57 -22.38 3.98
N ASP A 156 -7.28 -22.43 5.11
CA ASP A 156 -8.71 -22.68 5.21
C ASP A 156 -9.51 -21.39 5.34
#